data_0c00383c2bc35b28b94476fd87a28861
#
_entry.id   0c00383c2bc35b28b94476fd87a28861
#
_cell.length_a   1.000
_cell.length_b   1.000
_cell.length_c   1.000
_cell.angle_alpha   90.00
_cell.angle_beta   90.00
_cell.angle_gamma   90.00
#
_symmetry.space_group_name_H-M   'P 1'
#
loop_
_entity.id
_entity.type
_entity.pdbx_description
1 polymer ?
#
loop_
_entity_poly.entity_id
_entity_poly.type
_entity_poly.pdbx_seq_one_letter_code
_entity_poly.pdbx_strand_id
1 'polypeptide(L)'
;MAFKQFLAGTCALLTAGAALADEPDVQNDWRANFRRVALDISSTSVGNAEEYQDSPNSKLSADGEQVIKGVFDFVLEHETSSMRWDNALYAEYGKTTLKPAEGEKTKTENADKILISTDYTEKLWKWDEADVGPFANLGYQTEFTKSDDAPLTKVFRGKAGFKALNGTYFDDMYIALVQDWDLTYDEDIQKTAGEFGGHWAYNLRDGVDFKLEGYYRRYFAYSQYEATDFEYELNLTGRMDVALKNCFSMSPFVQYFKAKARGADKDGDNLLIGISVGYTNIFDL
;
A
#
# COMPACT_ATOMS: atom_id res chain seq x y z
N MET A 1 -18.27 11.67 -19.29
CA MET A 1 -19.22 12.57 -18.62
C MET A 1 -19.37 12.31 -17.11
N ALA A 2 -19.18 11.11 -16.63
CA ALA A 2 -19.27 10.73 -15.19
C ALA A 2 -18.20 11.34 -14.28
N PHE A 3 -16.97 11.57 -14.79
CA PHE A 3 -15.85 12.12 -14.01
C PHE A 3 -16.09 13.54 -13.45
N LYS A 4 -16.81 14.39 -14.20
CA LYS A 4 -17.12 15.76 -13.73
C LYS A 4 -18.16 15.81 -12.60
N GLN A 5 -19.00 14.79 -12.47
CA GLN A 5 -20.02 14.76 -11.42
C GLN A 5 -19.49 14.21 -10.09
N PHE A 6 -18.45 13.35 -10.13
CA PHE A 6 -17.84 12.80 -8.93
C PHE A 6 -16.98 13.85 -8.16
N LEU A 7 -16.22 14.67 -8.89
CA LEU A 7 -15.43 15.74 -8.26
C LEU A 7 -16.31 16.79 -7.54
N ALA A 8 -17.51 17.03 -8.03
CA ALA A 8 -18.46 17.97 -7.40
C ALA A 8 -19.08 17.41 -6.10
N GLY A 9 -19.23 16.09 -6.00
CA GLY A 9 -19.77 15.42 -4.80
C GLY A 9 -18.77 15.32 -3.65
N THR A 10 -17.50 15.17 -3.96
CA THR A 10 -16.42 15.00 -2.94
C THR A 10 -16.06 16.34 -2.27
N CYS A 11 -16.12 17.46 -3.00
CA CYS A 11 -15.89 18.78 -2.41
C CYS A 11 -16.99 19.23 -1.43
N ALA A 12 -18.22 18.72 -1.55
CA ALA A 12 -19.33 19.14 -0.67
C ALA A 12 -19.27 18.49 0.73
N LEU A 13 -18.54 17.41 0.91
CA LEU A 13 -18.34 16.76 2.22
C LEU A 13 -17.22 17.40 3.07
N LEU A 14 -16.34 18.17 2.44
CA LEU A 14 -15.19 18.80 3.13
C LEU A 14 -15.53 20.17 3.75
N THR A 15 -16.71 20.74 3.51
CA THR A 15 -17.05 22.09 3.98
C THR A 15 -17.94 22.15 5.22
N ALA A 16 -18.33 21.02 5.80
CA ALA A 16 -19.25 20.99 6.95
C ALA A 16 -18.56 21.02 8.33
N GLY A 17 -17.22 20.98 8.41
CA GLY A 17 -16.48 20.88 9.67
C GLY A 17 -15.90 22.18 10.25
N ALA A 18 -16.07 23.32 9.61
CA ALA A 18 -15.34 24.56 9.96
C ALA A 18 -16.00 25.42 11.04
N ALA A 19 -16.72 24.88 11.99
CA ALA A 19 -17.26 25.67 13.08
C ALA A 19 -17.36 24.86 14.37
N LEU A 20 -16.24 24.68 15.09
CA LEU A 20 -16.22 24.53 16.55
C LEU A 20 -14.76 24.28 17.01
N ALA A 21 -14.23 25.24 17.71
CA ALA A 21 -13.25 25.21 18.77
C ALA A 21 -12.08 26.17 18.51
N ASP A 22 -12.15 27.25 19.21
CA ASP A 22 -11.01 28.06 19.65
C ASP A 22 -10.27 27.22 20.70
N GLU A 23 -9.15 26.59 20.33
CA GLU A 23 -8.15 26.10 21.28
C GLU A 23 -6.79 26.70 20.97
N PRO A 24 -6.05 27.13 22.01
CA PRO A 24 -4.78 27.82 21.82
C PRO A 24 -3.65 26.85 21.46
N ASP A 25 -2.73 27.33 20.63
CA ASP A 25 -1.47 26.71 20.25
C ASP A 25 -1.54 25.34 19.57
N VAL A 26 -2.08 25.33 18.36
CA VAL A 26 -1.86 24.23 17.44
C VAL A 26 -0.43 24.36 16.89
N GLN A 27 0.44 23.50 17.36
CA GLN A 27 1.75 23.30 16.78
C GLN A 27 1.54 22.76 15.36
N ASN A 28 1.83 23.57 14.35
CA ASN A 28 1.82 23.18 12.95
C ASN A 28 3.11 22.42 12.67
N ASP A 29 3.06 21.10 12.75
CA ASP A 29 4.25 20.28 12.55
C ASP A 29 4.27 19.73 11.11
N TRP A 30 5.22 20.24 10.33
CA TRP A 30 5.61 19.63 9.06
C TRP A 30 6.80 18.73 9.28
N ARG A 31 6.73 17.51 8.76
CA ARG A 31 7.81 16.53 8.84
C ARG A 31 8.09 15.90 7.49
N ALA A 32 9.38 15.80 7.14
CA ALA A 32 9.86 15.03 6.01
C ALA A 32 10.30 13.65 6.51
N ASN A 33 9.50 12.64 6.28
CA ASN A 33 9.71 11.28 6.78
C ASN A 33 10.21 10.37 5.66
N PHE A 34 11.50 10.03 5.70
CA PHE A 34 12.09 8.96 4.90
C PHE A 34 11.80 7.64 5.61
N ARG A 35 10.61 7.09 5.36
CA ARG A 35 10.17 5.84 5.98
C ARG A 35 11.10 4.69 5.63
N ARG A 36 11.64 4.71 4.38
CA ARG A 36 12.51 3.64 3.94
C ARG A 36 13.25 4.02 2.64
N VAL A 37 14.58 3.98 2.69
CA VAL A 37 15.44 3.97 1.51
C VAL A 37 16.30 2.72 1.61
N ALA A 38 15.97 1.66 0.88
CA ALA A 38 16.48 0.33 1.19
C ALA A 38 16.81 -0.53 -0.04
N LEU A 39 17.65 -1.54 0.19
CA LEU A 39 17.86 -2.66 -0.71
C LEU A 39 17.25 -3.92 -0.06
N ASP A 40 16.34 -4.55 -0.78
CA ASP A 40 15.67 -5.78 -0.37
C ASP A 40 16.19 -6.97 -1.17
N ILE A 41 16.40 -8.08 -0.47
CA ILE A 41 16.69 -9.37 -1.06
C ILE A 41 15.69 -10.35 -0.48
N SER A 42 14.93 -11.03 -1.34
CA SER A 42 13.86 -11.92 -0.90
C SER A 42 13.70 -13.13 -1.80
N SER A 43 13.02 -14.14 -1.27
CA SER A 43 12.61 -15.32 -2.02
C SER A 43 11.16 -15.64 -1.69
N THR A 44 10.43 -16.13 -2.68
CA THR A 44 9.00 -16.45 -2.55
C THR A 44 8.75 -17.94 -2.71
N SER A 45 7.63 -18.38 -2.16
CA SER A 45 6.98 -19.66 -2.44
C SER A 45 5.51 -19.37 -2.74
N VAL A 46 5.00 -19.91 -3.85
CA VAL A 46 3.64 -19.65 -4.32
C VAL A 46 2.83 -20.95 -4.25
N GLY A 47 1.66 -20.88 -3.63
CA GLY A 47 0.70 -21.98 -3.56
C GLY A 47 -0.35 -21.86 -4.68
N ASN A 48 -0.70 -23.02 -5.28
CA ASN A 48 -1.68 -23.13 -6.36
C ASN A 48 -1.38 -22.29 -7.61
N ALA A 49 -0.10 -22.01 -7.91
CA ALA A 49 0.34 -21.20 -9.05
C ALA A 49 -0.23 -21.67 -10.39
N GLU A 50 -0.49 -22.97 -10.54
CA GLU A 50 -1.08 -23.57 -11.74
C GLU A 50 -2.46 -23.02 -12.10
N GLU A 51 -3.27 -22.64 -11.10
CA GLU A 51 -4.59 -22.01 -11.32
C GLU A 51 -4.52 -20.50 -11.60
N TYR A 52 -3.32 -19.89 -11.43
CA TYR A 52 -3.10 -18.46 -11.55
C TYR A 52 -2.11 -18.09 -12.67
N GLN A 53 -1.77 -18.99 -13.58
CA GLN A 53 -0.80 -18.74 -14.65
C GLN A 53 -1.18 -17.56 -15.54
N ASP A 54 -2.49 -17.37 -15.79
CA ASP A 54 -3.01 -16.27 -16.59
C ASP A 54 -3.29 -15.01 -15.76
N SER A 55 -2.96 -15.00 -14.46
CA SER A 55 -3.15 -13.84 -13.61
C SER A 55 -2.20 -12.72 -14.00
N PRO A 56 -2.68 -11.48 -14.16
CA PRO A 56 -1.81 -10.32 -14.37
C PRO A 56 -0.96 -9.99 -13.13
N ASN A 57 -1.25 -10.62 -11.98
CA ASN A 57 -0.51 -10.43 -10.76
C ASN A 57 0.64 -11.44 -10.66
N SER A 58 1.87 -10.97 -10.92
CA SER A 58 3.09 -11.80 -10.88
C SER A 58 3.32 -12.53 -9.55
N LYS A 59 2.76 -12.03 -8.45
CA LYS A 59 2.85 -12.69 -7.14
C LYS A 59 2.21 -14.07 -7.11
N LEU A 60 1.27 -14.38 -8.01
CA LEU A 60 0.54 -15.65 -8.05
C LEU A 60 0.85 -16.50 -9.28
N SER A 61 1.37 -15.91 -10.36
CA SER A 61 1.57 -16.59 -11.64
C SER A 61 2.89 -17.35 -11.76
N ALA A 62 3.76 -17.33 -10.75
CA ALA A 62 5.06 -18.02 -10.77
C ALA A 62 5.19 -18.96 -9.56
N ASP A 63 5.81 -20.13 -9.73
CA ASP A 63 6.02 -21.11 -8.65
C ASP A 63 6.98 -20.62 -7.55
N GLY A 64 7.83 -19.68 -7.87
CA GLY A 64 8.74 -19.04 -6.91
C GLY A 64 9.61 -18.00 -7.59
N GLU A 65 10.06 -17.06 -6.78
CA GLU A 65 10.84 -15.91 -7.25
C GLU A 65 12.02 -15.65 -6.32
N GLN A 66 13.08 -15.11 -6.88
CA GLN A 66 14.11 -14.40 -6.13
C GLN A 66 14.11 -12.95 -6.59
N VAL A 67 13.91 -12.03 -5.65
CA VAL A 67 13.79 -10.60 -5.93
C VAL A 67 14.93 -9.85 -5.26
N ILE A 68 15.58 -8.98 -6.03
CA ILE A 68 16.51 -7.96 -5.52
C ILE A 68 15.99 -6.62 -6.01
N LYS A 69 15.58 -5.75 -5.07
CA LYS A 69 14.99 -4.45 -5.40
C LYS A 69 15.46 -3.33 -4.50
N GLY A 70 15.58 -2.13 -5.08
CA GLY A 70 15.64 -0.88 -4.35
C GLY A 70 14.23 -0.42 -3.98
N VAL A 71 14.08 0.15 -2.80
CA VAL A 71 12.81 0.71 -2.30
C VAL A 71 13.07 2.14 -1.83
N PHE A 72 12.19 3.04 -2.23
CA PHE A 72 12.13 4.42 -1.75
C PHE A 72 10.72 4.69 -1.25
N ASP A 73 10.57 5.01 0.03
CA ASP A 73 9.30 5.35 0.68
C ASP A 73 9.49 6.64 1.46
N PHE A 74 8.84 7.68 1.00
CA PHE A 74 8.93 9.03 1.53
C PHE A 74 7.54 9.61 1.76
N VAL A 75 7.36 10.31 2.87
CA VAL A 75 6.11 11.02 3.18
C VAL A 75 6.43 12.43 3.68
N LEU A 76 5.77 13.40 3.10
CA LEU A 76 5.66 14.75 3.65
C LEU A 76 4.39 14.81 4.48
N GLU A 77 4.55 14.88 5.80
CA GLU A 77 3.48 14.86 6.78
C GLU A 77 3.20 16.27 7.28
N HIS A 78 1.92 16.60 7.40
CA HIS A 78 1.46 17.80 8.09
C HIS A 78 0.42 17.40 9.11
N GLU A 79 0.71 17.60 10.38
CA GLU A 79 -0.15 17.20 11.47
C GLU A 79 -0.48 18.38 12.37
N THR A 80 -1.77 18.47 12.74
CA THR A 80 -2.30 19.44 13.69
C THR A 80 -3.15 18.72 14.74
N SER A 81 -3.68 19.44 15.72
CA SER A 81 -4.64 18.86 16.67
C SER A 81 -5.94 18.37 16.01
N SER A 82 -6.32 18.96 14.87
CA SER A 82 -7.60 18.70 14.19
C SER A 82 -7.50 17.84 12.93
N MET A 83 -6.30 17.69 12.35
CA MET A 83 -6.14 16.93 11.10
C MET A 83 -4.73 16.37 10.93
N ARG A 84 -4.61 15.38 10.03
CA ARG A 84 -3.35 14.90 9.47
C ARG A 84 -3.46 14.83 7.96
N TRP A 85 -2.43 15.34 7.27
CA TRP A 85 -2.32 15.35 5.83
C TRP A 85 -0.96 14.79 5.40
N ASP A 86 -0.97 13.63 4.77
CA ASP A 86 0.21 12.90 4.32
C ASP A 86 0.29 12.91 2.80
N ASN A 87 1.43 13.32 2.25
CA ASN A 87 1.73 13.24 0.83
C ASN A 87 2.89 12.27 0.63
N ALA A 88 2.63 11.14 -0.01
CA ALA A 88 3.56 10.04 -0.10
C ALA A 88 4.06 9.81 -1.52
N LEU A 89 5.34 9.45 -1.61
CA LEU A 89 5.97 8.90 -2.80
C LEU A 89 6.60 7.56 -2.44
N TYR A 90 6.04 6.49 -2.99
CA TYR A 90 6.62 5.15 -2.92
C TYR A 90 7.14 4.75 -4.29
N ALA A 91 8.36 4.24 -4.33
CA ALA A 91 8.95 3.72 -5.55
C ALA A 91 9.73 2.43 -5.26
N GLU A 92 9.58 1.44 -6.11
CA GLU A 92 10.40 0.23 -6.08
C GLU A 92 10.83 -0.12 -7.49
N TYR A 93 12.10 -0.53 -7.61
CA TYR A 93 12.66 -1.02 -8.86
C TYR A 93 13.63 -2.15 -8.60
N GLY A 94 13.51 -3.24 -9.36
CA GLY A 94 14.36 -4.38 -9.15
C GLY A 94 14.22 -5.47 -10.20
N LYS A 95 15.00 -6.53 -9.99
CA LYS A 95 15.03 -7.71 -10.87
C LYS A 95 14.50 -8.92 -10.12
N THR A 96 13.60 -9.60 -10.78
CA THR A 96 13.06 -10.88 -10.36
C THR A 96 13.67 -12.00 -11.20
N THR A 97 14.06 -13.07 -10.54
CA THR A 97 14.43 -14.32 -11.19
C THR A 97 13.33 -15.33 -10.93
N LEU A 98 12.53 -15.64 -11.95
CA LEU A 98 11.49 -16.65 -11.90
C LEU A 98 12.13 -18.04 -11.91
N LYS A 99 11.54 -18.95 -11.14
CA LYS A 99 11.85 -20.38 -11.14
C LYS A 99 10.59 -21.11 -11.58
N PRO A 100 10.36 -21.32 -12.89
CA PRO A 100 9.23 -22.12 -13.34
C PRO A 100 9.39 -23.58 -12.90
N ALA A 101 8.27 -24.29 -12.75
CA ALA A 101 8.25 -25.71 -12.36
C ALA A 101 9.04 -26.57 -13.34
N GLU A 102 9.00 -26.23 -14.64
CA GLU A 102 9.76 -26.89 -15.71
C GLU A 102 10.39 -25.81 -16.62
N GLY A 103 11.71 -25.86 -16.80
CA GLY A 103 12.40 -25.00 -17.76
C GLY A 103 13.57 -24.18 -17.21
N GLU A 104 14.12 -23.31 -18.05
CA GLU A 104 15.24 -22.44 -17.69
C GLU A 104 14.75 -21.24 -16.86
N LYS A 105 15.60 -20.78 -15.93
CA LYS A 105 15.33 -19.58 -15.12
C LYS A 105 15.21 -18.37 -16.03
N THR A 106 14.09 -17.68 -15.94
CA THR A 106 13.84 -16.44 -16.65
C THR A 106 14.10 -15.25 -15.75
N LYS A 107 14.80 -14.26 -16.24
CA LYS A 107 14.95 -12.97 -15.54
C LYS A 107 13.94 -11.99 -16.11
N THR A 108 13.10 -11.45 -15.23
CA THR A 108 12.12 -10.43 -15.59
C THR A 108 12.29 -9.20 -14.69
N GLU A 109 11.86 -8.05 -15.15
CA GLU A 109 11.81 -6.80 -14.40
C GLU A 109 10.40 -6.65 -13.79
N ASN A 110 10.11 -7.34 -12.69
CA ASN A 110 8.77 -7.40 -12.13
C ASN A 110 8.58 -6.54 -10.86
N ALA A 111 9.67 -5.98 -10.31
CA ALA A 111 9.59 -5.02 -9.23
C ALA A 111 9.76 -3.61 -9.82
N ASP A 112 8.71 -3.10 -10.47
CA ASP A 112 8.69 -1.78 -11.09
C ASP A 112 7.39 -1.10 -10.71
N LYS A 113 7.47 -0.14 -9.79
CA LYS A 113 6.28 0.55 -9.28
C LYS A 113 6.63 1.95 -8.81
N ILE A 114 5.81 2.89 -9.19
CA ILE A 114 5.75 4.24 -8.63
C ILE A 114 4.33 4.46 -8.13
N LEU A 115 4.17 4.88 -6.88
CA LEU A 115 2.90 5.27 -6.29
C LEU A 115 3.04 6.65 -5.66
N ILE A 116 2.24 7.58 -6.13
CA ILE A 116 2.10 8.92 -5.54
C ILE A 116 0.73 8.96 -4.89
N SER A 117 0.64 9.39 -3.65
CA SER A 117 -0.64 9.48 -2.96
C SER A 117 -0.73 10.69 -2.03
N THR A 118 -1.96 11.12 -1.78
CA THR A 118 -2.30 12.10 -0.78
C THR A 118 -3.41 11.54 0.11
N ASP A 119 -3.25 11.68 1.42
CA ASP A 119 -4.16 11.15 2.44
C ASP A 119 -4.49 12.26 3.42
N TYR A 120 -5.77 12.55 3.57
CA TYR A 120 -6.27 13.54 4.51
C TYR A 120 -7.18 12.86 5.52
N THR A 121 -6.93 13.08 6.80
CA THR A 121 -7.73 12.58 7.92
C THR A 121 -8.10 13.74 8.82
N GLU A 122 -9.39 13.91 9.10
CA GLU A 122 -9.89 14.85 10.09
C GLU A 122 -10.01 14.14 11.45
N LYS A 123 -9.54 14.76 12.53
CA LYS A 123 -9.55 14.21 13.90
C LYS A 123 -10.78 14.74 14.62
N LEU A 124 -11.88 13.98 14.64
CA LEU A 124 -13.15 14.43 15.22
C LEU A 124 -13.42 13.86 16.61
N TRP A 125 -12.94 12.64 16.87
CA TRP A 125 -13.21 11.93 18.13
C TRP A 125 -11.93 11.34 18.71
N LYS A 126 -11.95 11.10 20.00
CA LYS A 126 -10.97 10.25 20.68
C LYS A 126 -11.59 8.89 20.97
N TRP A 127 -10.84 7.84 20.64
CA TRP A 127 -11.12 6.47 21.06
C TRP A 127 -9.90 5.97 21.82
N ASP A 128 -10.01 6.00 23.15
CA ASP A 128 -8.87 5.85 24.05
C ASP A 128 -7.81 6.93 23.73
N GLU A 129 -6.61 6.56 23.37
CA GLU A 129 -5.55 7.50 22.97
C GLU A 129 -5.62 7.87 21.47
N ALA A 130 -6.33 7.09 20.67
CA ALA A 130 -6.38 7.28 19.23
C ALA A 130 -7.28 8.44 18.79
N ASP A 131 -6.82 9.20 17.81
CA ASP A 131 -7.62 10.18 17.08
C ASP A 131 -8.41 9.48 15.97
N VAL A 132 -9.73 9.65 15.96
CA VAL A 132 -10.61 8.99 15.00
C VAL A 132 -11.38 10.03 14.18
N GLY A 133 -11.49 9.77 12.87
CA GLY A 133 -12.31 10.61 12.02
C GLY A 133 -12.42 10.13 10.59
N PRO A 134 -13.17 10.86 9.76
CA PRO A 134 -13.26 10.58 8.34
C PRO A 134 -11.92 10.82 7.64
N PHE A 135 -11.65 10.02 6.62
CA PHE A 135 -10.49 10.22 5.78
C PHE A 135 -10.82 10.06 4.30
N ALA A 136 -9.99 10.67 3.47
CA ALA A 136 -9.96 10.48 2.03
C ALA A 136 -8.52 10.32 1.57
N ASN A 137 -8.31 9.36 0.66
CA ASN A 137 -7.01 9.10 0.04
C ASN A 137 -7.18 9.07 -1.47
N LEU A 138 -6.24 9.69 -2.18
CA LEU A 138 -6.12 9.62 -3.63
C LEU A 138 -4.71 9.13 -3.96
N GLY A 139 -4.63 8.15 -4.85
CA GLY A 139 -3.36 7.58 -5.29
C GLY A 139 -3.31 7.40 -6.79
N TYR A 140 -2.12 7.55 -7.35
CA TYR A 140 -1.82 7.22 -8.73
C TYR A 140 -0.64 6.27 -8.78
N GLN A 141 -0.83 5.13 -9.41
CA GLN A 141 0.19 4.10 -9.59
C GLN A 141 0.61 4.03 -11.05
N THR A 142 1.93 3.96 -11.28
CA THR A 142 2.55 3.72 -12.58
C THR A 142 3.87 2.94 -12.41
N GLU A 143 4.62 2.79 -13.48
CA GLU A 143 5.90 2.08 -13.56
C GLU A 143 6.98 2.98 -14.15
N PHE A 144 8.27 2.64 -13.93
CA PHE A 144 9.41 3.36 -14.51
C PHE A 144 9.62 2.97 -15.98
N THR A 145 9.42 1.69 -16.30
CA THR A 145 9.75 1.12 -17.60
C THR A 145 8.54 0.43 -18.20
N LYS A 146 8.39 0.60 -19.51
CA LYS A 146 7.38 -0.14 -20.26
C LYS A 146 7.93 -1.53 -20.58
N SER A 147 7.17 -2.58 -20.31
CA SER A 147 7.50 -3.91 -20.79
C SER A 147 7.24 -4.04 -22.29
N ASP A 148 7.94 -4.97 -22.97
CA ASP A 148 7.79 -5.15 -24.42
C ASP A 148 6.36 -5.61 -24.79
N ASP A 149 5.69 -6.33 -23.88
CA ASP A 149 4.41 -7.01 -24.13
C ASP A 149 3.20 -6.30 -23.48
N ALA A 150 3.40 -5.26 -22.67
CA ALA A 150 2.30 -4.57 -21.99
C ALA A 150 2.51 -3.05 -21.92
N PRO A 151 1.43 -2.24 -21.95
CA PRO A 151 1.51 -0.81 -21.69
C PRO A 151 1.90 -0.53 -20.24
N LEU A 152 2.43 0.67 -19.97
CA LEU A 152 2.68 1.12 -18.59
C LEU A 152 1.39 1.07 -17.77
N THR A 153 1.47 0.51 -16.58
CA THR A 153 0.38 0.53 -15.60
C THR A 153 -0.02 1.98 -15.28
N LYS A 154 -1.32 2.25 -15.31
CA LYS A 154 -1.91 3.55 -14.97
C LYS A 154 -3.17 3.32 -14.16
N VAL A 155 -3.04 3.30 -12.85
CA VAL A 155 -4.18 3.08 -11.96
C VAL A 155 -4.35 4.29 -11.06
N PHE A 156 -5.52 4.91 -11.13
CA PHE A 156 -5.95 5.92 -10.18
C PHE A 156 -6.84 5.27 -9.13
N ARG A 157 -6.56 5.53 -7.86
CA ARG A 157 -7.29 4.94 -6.72
C ARG A 157 -7.81 6.01 -5.80
N GLY A 158 -9.10 5.96 -5.50
CA GLY A 158 -9.73 6.75 -4.45
C GLY A 158 -10.14 5.87 -3.28
N LYS A 159 -9.93 6.32 -2.05
CA LYS A 159 -10.45 5.69 -0.84
C LYS A 159 -11.15 6.74 0.00
N ALA A 160 -12.25 6.36 0.65
CA ALA A 160 -12.95 7.21 1.62
C ALA A 160 -13.55 6.33 2.71
N GLY A 161 -13.47 6.79 3.95
CA GLY A 161 -13.95 6.02 5.09
C GLY A 161 -13.61 6.65 6.43
N PHE A 162 -13.33 5.81 7.41
CA PHE A 162 -12.92 6.23 8.74
C PHE A 162 -11.55 5.67 9.07
N LYS A 163 -10.75 6.49 9.74
CA LYS A 163 -9.40 6.15 10.18
C LYS A 163 -9.21 6.50 11.65
N ALA A 164 -8.50 5.64 12.36
CA ALA A 164 -7.97 5.89 13.69
C ALA A 164 -6.46 6.07 13.58
N LEU A 165 -5.91 7.10 14.22
CA LEU A 165 -4.50 7.49 14.20
C LEU A 165 -3.91 7.45 15.61
N ASN A 166 -2.62 7.19 15.71
CA ASN A 166 -1.84 7.37 16.95
C ASN A 166 -2.39 6.56 18.13
N GLY A 167 -2.81 5.30 17.92
CA GLY A 167 -3.20 4.41 18.99
C GLY A 167 -1.99 3.83 19.74
N THR A 168 -2.22 3.25 20.93
CA THR A 168 -1.14 2.65 21.74
C THR A 168 -0.33 1.57 21.03
N TYR A 169 -0.96 0.82 20.10
CA TYR A 169 -0.34 -0.33 19.41
C TYR A 169 -0.37 -0.22 17.89
N PHE A 170 -0.86 0.88 17.35
CA PHE A 170 -0.94 1.11 15.92
C PHE A 170 -0.68 2.59 15.59
N ASP A 171 -0.06 2.81 14.45
CA ASP A 171 0.12 4.14 13.88
C ASP A 171 -1.18 4.61 13.22
N ASP A 172 -1.80 3.71 12.46
CA ASP A 172 -3.13 3.92 11.89
C ASP A 172 -3.89 2.60 11.67
N MET A 173 -5.21 2.68 11.70
CA MET A 173 -6.16 1.64 11.28
C MET A 173 -7.31 2.30 10.54
N TYR A 174 -7.81 1.68 9.46
CA TYR A 174 -8.90 2.26 8.68
C TYR A 174 -9.86 1.22 8.12
N ILE A 175 -11.08 1.68 7.84
CA ILE A 175 -12.06 1.01 7.01
C ILE A 175 -12.51 1.98 5.90
N ALA A 176 -12.53 1.52 4.65
CA ALA A 176 -12.80 2.37 3.50
C ALA A 176 -13.61 1.69 2.41
N LEU A 177 -14.34 2.48 1.66
CA LEU A 177 -14.72 2.17 0.29
C LEU A 177 -13.57 2.58 -0.62
N VAL A 178 -13.27 1.71 -1.57
CA VAL A 178 -12.19 1.88 -2.55
C VAL A 178 -12.79 1.90 -3.95
N GLN A 179 -12.35 2.85 -4.76
CA GLN A 179 -12.67 2.91 -6.17
C GLN A 179 -11.37 2.99 -6.96
N ASP A 180 -11.13 2.00 -7.81
CA ASP A 180 -10.01 1.96 -8.75
C ASP A 180 -10.51 2.32 -10.14
N TRP A 181 -9.73 3.12 -10.85
CA TRP A 181 -9.84 3.40 -12.28
C TRP A 181 -8.54 2.93 -12.93
N ASP A 182 -8.61 1.81 -13.60
CA ASP A 182 -7.48 1.26 -14.37
C ASP A 182 -7.54 1.82 -15.78
N LEU A 183 -6.57 2.69 -16.08
CA LEU A 183 -6.41 3.41 -17.35
C LEU A 183 -5.25 2.83 -18.16
N THR A 184 -4.83 1.61 -17.85
CA THR A 184 -3.67 0.94 -18.47
C THR A 184 -3.93 0.61 -19.93
N TYR A 185 -5.14 0.19 -20.25
CA TYR A 185 -5.58 -0.18 -21.59
C TYR A 185 -6.57 0.83 -22.16
N ASP A 186 -6.95 0.68 -23.44
CA ASP A 186 -7.86 1.58 -24.12
C ASP A 186 -9.27 1.59 -23.51
N GLU A 187 -9.68 0.52 -22.86
CA GLU A 187 -10.93 0.41 -22.12
C GLU A 187 -10.69 0.64 -20.63
N ASP A 188 -11.31 1.69 -20.09
CA ASP A 188 -11.22 2.01 -18.67
C ASP A 188 -11.94 0.96 -17.81
N ILE A 189 -11.21 0.25 -16.98
CA ILE A 189 -11.77 -0.73 -16.05
C ILE A 189 -11.95 -0.09 -14.68
N GLN A 190 -13.17 -0.14 -14.16
CA GLN A 190 -13.50 0.37 -12.84
C GLN A 190 -13.74 -0.79 -11.87
N LYS A 191 -13.18 -0.69 -10.66
CA LYS A 191 -13.31 -1.71 -9.60
C LYS A 191 -13.73 -1.02 -8.30
N THR A 192 -14.79 -1.53 -7.68
CA THR A 192 -15.28 -1.03 -6.39
C THR A 192 -15.09 -2.09 -5.32
N ALA A 193 -14.53 -1.71 -4.17
CA ALA A 193 -14.23 -2.62 -3.08
C ALA A 193 -14.46 -1.98 -1.71
N GLY A 194 -14.57 -2.83 -0.69
CA GLY A 194 -14.38 -2.46 0.71
C GLY A 194 -13.00 -2.90 1.17
N GLU A 195 -12.35 -2.09 1.97
CA GLU A 195 -11.01 -2.35 2.47
C GLU A 195 -10.94 -2.08 3.97
N PHE A 196 -10.25 -2.94 4.68
CA PHE A 196 -9.80 -2.74 6.06
C PHE A 196 -8.29 -2.91 6.09
N GLY A 197 -7.58 -2.00 6.73
CA GLY A 197 -6.12 -2.07 6.80
C GLY A 197 -5.53 -1.20 7.89
N GLY A 198 -4.21 -1.17 7.96
CA GLY A 198 -3.50 -0.35 8.93
C GLY A 198 -2.02 -0.69 9.07
N HIS A 199 -1.39 0.06 9.96
CA HIS A 199 0.01 -0.05 10.36
C HIS A 199 0.08 -0.20 11.87
N TRP A 200 0.75 -1.25 12.33
CA TRP A 200 1.00 -1.54 13.73
C TRP A 200 2.49 -1.48 14.00
N ALA A 201 2.87 -0.79 15.05
CA ALA A 201 4.25 -0.69 15.49
C ALA A 201 4.37 -1.08 16.96
N TYR A 202 5.39 -1.85 17.28
CA TYR A 202 5.68 -2.27 18.65
C TYR A 202 7.17 -2.26 18.90
N ASN A 203 7.61 -1.43 19.86
CA ASN A 203 9.00 -1.43 20.31
C ASN A 203 9.25 -2.66 21.19
N LEU A 204 10.09 -3.59 20.73
CA LEU A 204 10.43 -4.80 21.46
C LEU A 204 11.51 -4.52 22.52
N ARG A 205 12.46 -3.66 22.19
CA ARG A 205 13.56 -3.18 23.03
C ARG A 205 14.30 -2.06 22.32
N ASP A 206 15.15 -1.34 23.01
CA ASP A 206 15.95 -0.27 22.43
C ASP A 206 16.64 -0.73 21.14
N GLY A 207 16.36 -0.02 20.05
CA GLY A 207 16.88 -0.30 18.72
C GLY A 207 16.29 -1.51 18.00
N VAL A 208 15.18 -2.09 18.48
CA VAL A 208 14.48 -3.20 17.81
C VAL A 208 12.98 -2.95 17.82
N ASP A 209 12.44 -2.63 16.65
CA ASP A 209 11.02 -2.40 16.42
C ASP A 209 10.41 -3.51 15.58
N PHE A 210 9.24 -3.97 15.96
CA PHE A 210 8.41 -4.84 15.14
C PHE A 210 7.32 -3.99 14.49
N LYS A 211 7.16 -4.13 13.18
CA LYS A 211 6.13 -3.45 12.40
C LYS A 211 5.31 -4.48 11.63
N LEU A 212 4.01 -4.31 11.65
CA LEU A 212 3.08 -5.07 10.83
C LEU A 212 2.24 -4.07 10.03
N GLU A 213 2.17 -4.25 8.74
CA GLU A 213 1.31 -3.48 7.85
C GLU A 213 0.49 -4.42 6.99
N GLY A 214 -0.70 -3.99 6.60
CA GLY A 214 -1.48 -4.79 5.68
C GLY A 214 -2.89 -4.31 5.48
N TYR A 215 -3.55 -4.99 4.54
CA TYR A 215 -4.95 -4.75 4.26
C TYR A 215 -5.64 -6.04 3.80
N TYR A 216 -6.95 -6.08 4.03
CA TYR A 216 -7.89 -7.00 3.40
C TYR A 216 -8.84 -6.19 2.54
N ARG A 217 -8.99 -6.59 1.26
CA ARG A 217 -9.88 -5.94 0.30
C ARG A 217 -10.83 -6.95 -0.30
N ARG A 218 -12.12 -6.63 -0.33
CA ARG A 218 -13.15 -7.41 -1.00
C ARG A 218 -13.81 -6.58 -2.08
N TYR A 219 -13.78 -7.10 -3.29
CA TYR A 219 -14.36 -6.45 -4.46
C TYR A 219 -15.86 -6.75 -4.58
N PHE A 220 -16.67 -5.73 -4.84
CA PHE A 220 -18.11 -5.84 -4.96
C PHE A 220 -18.58 -5.72 -6.40
N ALA A 221 -17.92 -4.86 -7.19
CA ALA A 221 -18.30 -4.57 -8.56
C ALA A 221 -17.09 -4.28 -9.44
N TYR A 222 -17.25 -4.66 -10.69
CA TYR A 222 -16.34 -4.37 -11.80
C TYR A 222 -17.17 -3.82 -12.96
N SER A 223 -16.65 -2.86 -13.72
CA SER A 223 -17.29 -2.40 -14.95
C SER A 223 -17.31 -3.49 -16.03
N GLN A 224 -16.27 -4.31 -16.04
CA GLN A 224 -16.15 -5.51 -16.86
C GLN A 224 -15.60 -6.63 -15.97
N TYR A 225 -16.11 -7.85 -16.13
CA TYR A 225 -15.70 -9.01 -15.35
C TYR A 225 -14.84 -9.95 -16.19
N GLU A 226 -13.69 -10.33 -15.63
CA GLU A 226 -12.83 -11.36 -16.19
C GLU A 226 -12.62 -12.49 -15.17
N ALA A 227 -12.25 -13.67 -15.66
CA ALA A 227 -11.97 -14.83 -14.81
C ALA A 227 -10.79 -14.59 -13.85
N THR A 228 -9.84 -13.74 -14.25
CA THR A 228 -8.65 -13.35 -13.49
C THR A 228 -8.90 -12.27 -12.43
N ASP A 229 -10.08 -11.63 -12.44
CA ASP A 229 -10.45 -10.61 -11.45
C ASP A 229 -10.59 -11.21 -10.06
N PHE A 230 -10.06 -10.51 -9.06
CA PHE A 230 -10.12 -10.97 -7.68
C PHE A 230 -11.51 -10.74 -7.05
N GLU A 231 -11.98 -11.72 -6.29
CA GLU A 231 -13.10 -11.56 -5.36
C GLU A 231 -12.63 -10.84 -4.09
N TYR A 232 -11.44 -11.22 -3.61
CA TYR A 232 -10.76 -10.58 -2.48
C TYR A 232 -9.26 -10.73 -2.58
N GLU A 233 -8.57 -9.89 -1.84
CA GLU A 233 -7.13 -9.97 -1.60
C GLU A 233 -6.78 -9.60 -0.16
N LEU A 234 -5.76 -10.25 0.37
CA LEU A 234 -5.13 -9.98 1.65
C LEU A 234 -3.64 -9.78 1.42
N ASN A 235 -3.09 -8.70 1.93
CA ASN A 235 -1.65 -8.43 1.93
C ASN A 235 -1.21 -8.09 3.34
N LEU A 236 -0.25 -8.83 3.87
CA LEU A 236 0.33 -8.61 5.20
C LEU A 236 1.84 -8.60 5.09
N THR A 237 2.49 -7.62 5.71
CA THR A 237 3.95 -7.53 5.80
C THR A 237 4.34 -7.35 7.26
N GLY A 238 5.05 -8.33 7.80
CA GLY A 238 5.69 -8.24 9.11
C GLY A 238 7.18 -7.96 8.95
N ARG A 239 7.71 -6.96 9.67
CA ARG A 239 9.11 -6.56 9.61
C ARG A 239 9.65 -6.30 11.01
N MET A 240 10.88 -6.71 11.24
CA MET A 240 11.60 -6.42 12.47
C MET A 240 12.79 -5.52 12.13
N ASP A 241 12.71 -4.25 12.49
CA ASP A 241 13.76 -3.26 12.25
C ASP A 241 14.78 -3.31 13.38
N VAL A 242 16.02 -3.69 13.06
CA VAL A 242 17.15 -3.69 13.99
C VAL A 242 18.05 -2.52 13.66
N ALA A 243 18.08 -1.53 14.55
CA ALA A 243 18.89 -0.32 14.38
C ALA A 243 20.39 -0.67 14.38
N LEU A 244 21.10 -0.12 13.41
CA LEU A 244 22.55 -0.14 13.31
C LEU A 244 23.11 1.22 13.75
N LYS A 245 24.02 1.80 12.99
CA LYS A 245 24.55 3.15 13.22
C LYS A 245 23.98 4.14 12.19
N ASN A 246 23.87 5.41 12.58
CA ASN A 246 23.58 6.53 11.67
C ASN A 246 22.28 6.34 10.86
N CYS A 247 21.19 6.04 11.54
CA CYS A 247 19.87 5.85 10.91
C CYS A 247 19.78 4.66 9.92
N PHE A 248 20.77 3.78 9.88
CA PHE A 248 20.70 2.53 9.14
C PHE A 248 20.08 1.42 9.98
N SER A 249 19.35 0.54 9.32
CA SER A 249 18.76 -0.65 9.93
C SER A 249 18.97 -1.87 9.05
N MET A 250 18.94 -3.04 9.68
CA MET A 250 18.79 -4.32 9.02
C MET A 250 17.46 -4.92 9.44
N SER A 251 16.66 -5.32 8.46
CA SER A 251 15.26 -5.66 8.70
C SER A 251 14.90 -6.97 8.03
N PRO A 252 14.94 -8.12 8.74
CA PRO A 252 14.26 -9.31 8.27
C PRO A 252 12.76 -9.03 8.16
N PHE A 253 12.13 -9.54 7.08
CA PHE A 253 10.72 -9.34 6.84
C PHE A 253 10.06 -10.57 6.21
N VAL A 254 8.76 -10.68 6.42
CA VAL A 254 7.90 -11.69 5.82
C VAL A 254 6.71 -10.96 5.22
N GLN A 255 6.39 -11.26 3.96
CA GLN A 255 5.17 -10.79 3.31
C GLN A 255 4.31 -12.00 2.95
N TYR A 256 3.03 -11.94 3.29
CA TYR A 256 2.02 -12.90 2.90
C TYR A 256 0.97 -12.21 2.04
N PHE A 257 0.79 -12.73 0.84
CA PHE A 257 -0.26 -12.30 -0.07
C PHE A 257 -1.18 -13.48 -0.33
N LYS A 258 -2.49 -13.25 -0.27
CA LYS A 258 -3.51 -14.24 -0.59
C LYS A 258 -4.61 -13.58 -1.40
N ALA A 259 -5.07 -14.24 -2.46
CA ALA A 259 -6.20 -13.74 -3.25
C ALA A 259 -7.04 -14.89 -3.79
N LYS A 260 -8.29 -14.57 -4.15
CA LYS A 260 -9.20 -15.48 -4.84
C LYS A 260 -9.61 -14.84 -6.16
N ALA A 261 -9.22 -15.45 -7.27
CA ALA A 261 -9.72 -15.09 -8.58
C ALA A 261 -11.09 -15.73 -8.83
N ARG A 262 -11.95 -15.06 -9.59
CA ARG A 262 -13.32 -15.53 -9.89
C ARG A 262 -13.35 -16.84 -10.65
N GLY A 263 -12.38 -17.06 -11.55
CA GLY A 263 -12.28 -18.25 -12.37
C GLY A 263 -11.50 -19.40 -11.74
N ALA A 264 -10.82 -19.17 -10.59
CA ALA A 264 -10.04 -20.19 -9.92
C ALA A 264 -10.89 -20.99 -8.93
N ASP A 265 -10.63 -22.28 -8.78
CA ASP A 265 -11.32 -23.12 -7.78
C ASP A 265 -10.72 -22.92 -6.38
N LYS A 266 -9.41 -22.69 -6.28
CA LYS A 266 -8.69 -22.49 -5.01
C LYS A 266 -8.17 -21.08 -4.88
N ASP A 267 -7.88 -20.69 -3.64
CA ASP A 267 -7.16 -19.44 -3.35
C ASP A 267 -5.70 -19.57 -3.80
N GLY A 268 -5.15 -18.51 -4.40
CA GLY A 268 -3.73 -18.36 -4.60
C GLY A 268 -3.08 -17.70 -3.41
N ASP A 269 -1.90 -18.16 -3.02
CA ASP A 269 -1.12 -17.52 -1.96
C ASP A 269 0.36 -17.44 -2.29
N ASN A 270 1.02 -16.43 -1.72
CA ASN A 270 2.44 -16.18 -1.88
C ASN A 270 3.03 -15.81 -0.52
N LEU A 271 4.03 -16.57 -0.11
CA LEU A 271 4.84 -16.29 1.07
C LEU A 271 6.23 -15.84 0.63
N LEU A 272 6.56 -14.58 0.93
CA LEU A 272 7.85 -13.99 0.63
C LEU A 272 8.61 -13.77 1.94
N ILE A 273 9.86 -14.22 1.99
CA ILE A 273 10.76 -14.02 3.11
C ILE A 273 12.00 -13.30 2.60
N GLY A 274 12.43 -12.27 3.31
CA GLY A 274 13.54 -11.45 2.87
C GLY A 274 14.28 -10.75 4.00
N ILE A 275 15.33 -10.06 3.58
CA ILE A 275 16.10 -9.17 4.43
C ILE A 275 16.26 -7.83 3.70
N SER A 276 16.14 -6.76 4.44
CA SER A 276 16.32 -5.38 3.98
C SER A 276 17.47 -4.73 4.70
N VAL A 277 18.26 -3.96 3.98
CA VAL A 277 19.21 -3.02 4.58
C VAL A 277 18.82 -1.64 4.11
N GLY A 278 18.50 -0.74 5.04
CA GLY A 278 17.92 0.55 4.70
C GLY A 278 18.30 1.66 5.65
N TYR A 279 17.91 2.85 5.20
CA TYR A 279 18.01 4.10 5.93
C TYR A 279 16.59 4.61 6.22
N THR A 280 16.37 5.07 7.45
CA THR A 280 15.13 5.71 7.90
C THR A 280 15.49 6.97 8.67
N ASN A 281 14.79 8.06 8.42
CA ASN A 281 14.98 9.30 9.18
C ASN A 281 13.76 10.22 9.06
N ILE A 282 13.52 11.01 10.09
CA ILE A 282 12.47 12.03 10.14
C ILE A 282 13.16 13.38 10.39
N PHE A 283 12.77 14.39 9.61
CA PHE A 283 13.22 15.76 9.75
C PHE A 283 12.01 16.64 10.03
N ASP A 284 12.03 17.37 11.13
CA ASP A 284 11.10 18.44 11.41
C ASP A 284 11.45 19.67 10.55
N LEU A 285 10.43 20.32 9.94
CA LEU A 285 10.59 21.39 8.95
C LEU A 285 10.15 22.75 9.48
#